data_22f0fe4902e3d571c9f631adf90443e7
#
_entry.id   22f0fe4902e3d571c9f631adf90443e7
#
_cell.length_a   1.000
_cell.length_b   1.000
_cell.length_c   1.000
_cell.angle_alpha   90.00
_cell.angle_beta   90.00
_cell.angle_gamma   90.00
#
_symmetry.space_group_name_H-M   'P 1'
#
loop_
_entity.id
_entity.type
_entity.pdbx_description
1 polymer ?
#
loop_
_entity_poly.entity_id
_entity_poly.type
_entity_poly.pdbx_seq_one_letter_code
_entity_poly.pdbx_strand_id
1 'polypeptide(L)'
;MEVDLSFCRSQFPALQQTGEFGPLVYLDGPGGTQVPKGVIDAVANYLAFENSNTHGSFLTSRKTDERLQQAREAIADFLGAEPSEVAFGNNMTTLNYALSRALGRGIGSGDRVVITDLDHEANRGPWMSLAERGAEVVSVAVRQPSCTLDMDDMRKKITGNTRLVAVGYASNAAGTINDVRTICRWAREAGAVSVVDAVHYAAHGPIDVKAVGCDFLVCSVYKFFGPHVGVLYGQADIFDVLETYKLLPQDGGRPYKIETGTLNHEGIAGVAPTVEFVAGLGDRYPELQPSTQGLSNRRRRILGGMQAIHLYENRLAQRLWSILKSLRGVQIYGPDIAAKRCPTFSFTLEGAQSEQVAAFLGERGIFVWDGDFYATTLVKLLGLVPKGGLVRIGLAPYNTAEEIDRLGAALREFVAGNIG
;
A
#
# COMPACT_ATOMS: atom_id res chain seq x y z
N MET A 1 -11.83 -14.77 -20.03
CA MET A 1 -12.91 -14.48 -19.08
C MET A 1 -12.92 -12.98 -18.84
N GLU A 2 -14.10 -12.37 -18.95
CA GLU A 2 -14.28 -10.95 -18.67
C GLU A 2 -14.72 -10.77 -17.21
N VAL A 3 -13.93 -10.01 -16.42
CA VAL A 3 -14.25 -9.67 -15.04
C VAL A 3 -14.87 -8.28 -15.02
N ASP A 4 -16.04 -8.13 -14.42
CA ASP A 4 -16.68 -6.85 -14.17
C ASP A 4 -16.91 -6.64 -12.68
N LEU A 5 -16.30 -5.58 -12.12
CA LEU A 5 -16.43 -5.19 -10.72
C LEU A 5 -17.29 -3.94 -10.52
N SER A 6 -17.95 -3.44 -11.58
CA SER A 6 -18.80 -2.24 -11.49
C SER A 6 -19.90 -2.36 -10.43
N PHE A 7 -20.40 -3.57 -10.17
CA PHE A 7 -21.39 -3.84 -9.12
C PHE A 7 -20.92 -3.45 -7.70
N CYS A 8 -19.60 -3.45 -7.44
CA CYS A 8 -19.10 -3.14 -6.10
C CYS A 8 -19.28 -1.65 -5.73
N ARG A 9 -19.49 -0.76 -6.71
CA ARG A 9 -19.68 0.69 -6.50
C ARG A 9 -20.82 1.01 -5.53
N SER A 10 -21.91 0.25 -5.58
CA SER A 10 -23.07 0.44 -4.69
C SER A 10 -22.73 0.23 -3.21
N GLN A 11 -21.62 -0.44 -2.91
CA GLN A 11 -21.15 -0.64 -1.54
C GLN A 11 -20.40 0.57 -0.98
N PHE A 12 -20.03 1.55 -1.81
CA PHE A 12 -19.26 2.73 -1.41
C PHE A 12 -20.15 3.98 -1.38
N PRO A 13 -20.54 4.47 -0.19
CA PRO A 13 -21.41 5.65 -0.08
C PRO A 13 -20.83 6.90 -0.74
N ALA A 14 -19.50 7.09 -0.67
CA ALA A 14 -18.84 8.25 -1.28
C ALA A 14 -19.06 8.34 -2.80
N LEU A 15 -19.19 7.20 -3.48
CA LEU A 15 -19.37 7.14 -4.94
C LEU A 15 -20.80 7.49 -5.39
N GLN A 16 -21.73 7.72 -4.45
CA GLN A 16 -23.09 8.17 -4.73
C GLN A 16 -23.18 9.71 -4.79
N GLN A 17 -22.10 10.41 -4.49
CA GLN A 17 -22.06 11.86 -4.50
C GLN A 17 -22.00 12.40 -5.93
N THR A 18 -22.70 13.52 -6.15
CA THR A 18 -22.72 14.24 -7.42
C THR A 18 -22.26 15.67 -7.22
N GLY A 19 -21.47 16.20 -8.15
CA GLY A 19 -21.11 17.61 -8.25
C GLY A 19 -21.82 18.29 -9.42
N GLU A 20 -21.40 19.50 -9.76
CA GLU A 20 -21.94 20.31 -10.85
C GLU A 20 -21.85 19.59 -12.22
N PHE A 21 -20.78 18.85 -12.45
CA PHE A 21 -20.50 18.14 -13.71
C PHE A 21 -20.93 16.67 -13.67
N GLY A 22 -21.80 16.26 -12.77
CA GLY A 22 -22.29 14.89 -12.62
C GLY A 22 -21.62 14.12 -11.46
N PRO A 23 -21.64 12.77 -11.47
CA PRO A 23 -21.06 11.96 -10.41
C PRO A 23 -19.59 12.30 -10.17
N LEU A 24 -19.16 12.31 -8.89
CA LEU A 24 -17.75 12.53 -8.53
C LEU A 24 -16.91 11.32 -8.96
N VAL A 25 -15.70 11.58 -9.45
CA VAL A 25 -14.77 10.58 -9.96
C VAL A 25 -13.53 10.54 -9.06
N TYR A 26 -13.35 9.44 -8.36
CA TYR A 26 -12.24 9.23 -7.41
C TYR A 26 -11.11 8.45 -8.09
N LEU A 27 -10.09 9.16 -8.57
CA LEU A 27 -8.87 8.61 -9.16
C LEU A 27 -7.65 8.88 -8.28
N ASP A 28 -7.90 9.09 -7.01
CA ASP A 28 -6.94 9.44 -5.96
C ASP A 28 -6.51 8.24 -5.10
N GLY A 29 -6.90 7.02 -5.49
CA GLY A 29 -6.72 5.77 -4.73
C GLY A 29 -5.35 5.56 -4.09
N PRO A 30 -4.20 5.89 -4.70
CA PRO A 30 -2.89 5.79 -4.07
C PRO A 30 -2.71 6.71 -2.85
N GLY A 31 -3.52 7.75 -2.70
CA GLY A 31 -3.60 8.59 -1.50
C GLY A 31 -4.38 7.94 -0.36
N GLY A 32 -5.39 7.14 -0.71
CA GLY A 32 -6.29 6.39 0.16
C GLY A 32 -7.54 6.01 -0.62
N THR A 33 -8.03 4.79 -0.45
CA THR A 33 -9.23 4.32 -1.15
C THR A 33 -10.50 4.78 -0.44
N GLN A 34 -11.62 4.76 -1.16
CA GLN A 34 -12.94 4.89 -0.54
C GLN A 34 -13.26 3.66 0.30
N VAL A 35 -14.22 3.78 1.23
CA VAL A 35 -14.52 2.78 2.25
C VAL A 35 -15.91 2.19 2.02
N PRO A 36 -16.06 0.84 1.97
CA PRO A 36 -17.35 0.19 1.83
C PRO A 36 -18.25 0.41 3.05
N LYS A 37 -19.57 0.45 2.82
CA LYS A 37 -20.57 0.65 3.88
C LYS A 37 -20.42 -0.36 5.02
N GLY A 38 -20.16 -1.63 4.74
CA GLY A 38 -19.99 -2.66 5.77
C GLY A 38 -18.83 -2.37 6.73
N VAL A 39 -17.76 -1.72 6.26
CA VAL A 39 -16.64 -1.26 7.09
C VAL A 39 -17.06 -0.07 7.96
N ILE A 40 -17.75 0.91 7.37
CA ILE A 40 -18.28 2.08 8.09
C ILE A 40 -19.23 1.63 9.20
N ASP A 41 -20.15 0.73 8.89
CA ASP A 41 -21.12 0.21 9.85
C ASP A 41 -20.43 -0.54 11.01
N ALA A 42 -19.39 -1.32 10.74
CA ALA A 42 -18.65 -2.03 11.78
C ALA A 42 -17.95 -1.07 12.76
N VAL A 43 -17.32 -0.02 12.26
CA VAL A 43 -16.70 1.04 13.08
C VAL A 43 -17.77 1.74 13.93
N ALA A 44 -18.89 2.14 13.31
CA ALA A 44 -19.99 2.81 14.00
C ALA A 44 -20.66 1.91 15.08
N ASN A 45 -20.88 0.63 14.78
CA ASN A 45 -21.45 -0.33 15.71
C ASN A 45 -20.52 -0.60 16.90
N TYR A 46 -19.22 -0.70 16.67
CA TYR A 46 -18.25 -0.84 17.77
C TYR A 46 -18.36 0.33 18.75
N LEU A 47 -18.29 1.57 18.23
CA LEU A 47 -18.40 2.77 19.06
C LEU A 47 -19.74 2.87 19.80
N ALA A 48 -20.83 2.47 19.17
CA ALA A 48 -22.17 2.58 19.73
C ALA A 48 -22.48 1.50 20.80
N PHE A 49 -21.96 0.27 20.65
CA PHE A 49 -22.46 -0.88 21.40
C PHE A 49 -21.39 -1.77 22.04
N GLU A 50 -20.12 -1.64 21.65
CA GLU A 50 -19.06 -2.56 22.09
C GLU A 50 -17.86 -1.83 22.72
N ASN A 51 -17.80 -0.49 22.63
CA ASN A 51 -16.65 0.33 23.03
C ASN A 51 -16.20 0.03 24.48
N SER A 52 -15.01 -0.52 24.62
CA SER A 52 -14.38 -0.86 25.90
C SER A 52 -12.88 -1.05 25.74
N ASN A 53 -12.16 -1.06 26.86
CA ASN A 53 -10.78 -1.53 26.88
C ASN A 53 -10.73 -3.07 26.96
N THR A 54 -9.58 -3.65 26.69
CA THR A 54 -9.30 -5.09 26.59
C THR A 54 -9.14 -5.77 27.97
N HIS A 55 -9.24 -7.10 27.99
CA HIS A 55 -8.91 -7.99 29.12
C HIS A 55 -9.77 -7.81 30.36
N GLY A 56 -10.91 -7.13 30.30
CA GLY A 56 -11.86 -7.02 31.41
C GLY A 56 -12.79 -8.24 31.48
N SER A 57 -13.23 -8.58 32.70
CA SER A 57 -14.11 -9.74 32.93
C SER A 57 -15.59 -9.47 32.61
N PHE A 58 -15.91 -8.45 31.79
CA PHE A 58 -17.27 -8.04 31.44
C PHE A 58 -17.52 -8.04 29.94
N LEU A 59 -18.79 -7.97 29.54
CA LEU A 59 -19.25 -8.25 28.18
C LEU A 59 -18.55 -7.42 27.11
N THR A 60 -18.53 -6.09 27.24
CA THR A 60 -17.99 -5.21 26.20
C THR A 60 -16.48 -5.37 26.04
N SER A 61 -15.73 -5.59 27.13
CA SER A 61 -14.30 -5.88 27.07
C SER A 61 -14.00 -7.19 26.33
N ARG A 62 -14.78 -8.27 26.63
CA ARG A 62 -14.63 -9.54 25.87
C ARG A 62 -14.94 -9.36 24.39
N LYS A 63 -15.95 -8.55 24.05
CA LYS A 63 -16.25 -8.22 22.64
C LYS A 63 -15.10 -7.47 21.97
N THR A 64 -14.44 -6.54 22.67
CA THR A 64 -13.25 -5.88 22.15
C THR A 64 -12.12 -6.88 21.87
N ASP A 65 -11.84 -7.81 22.81
CA ASP A 65 -10.85 -8.86 22.61
C ASP A 65 -11.20 -9.73 21.37
N GLU A 66 -12.47 -10.09 21.21
CA GLU A 66 -12.97 -10.84 20.04
C GLU A 66 -12.78 -10.08 18.73
N ARG A 67 -13.05 -8.76 18.68
CA ARG A 67 -12.83 -7.92 17.49
C ARG A 67 -11.39 -7.83 17.09
N LEU A 68 -10.50 -7.64 18.07
CA LEU A 68 -9.05 -7.61 17.82
C LEU A 68 -8.55 -8.94 17.27
N GLN A 69 -9.01 -10.06 17.84
CA GLN A 69 -8.65 -11.40 17.37
C GLN A 69 -9.16 -11.66 15.95
N GLN A 70 -10.43 -11.35 15.66
CA GLN A 70 -11.01 -11.48 14.32
C GLN A 70 -10.26 -10.66 13.28
N ALA A 71 -9.84 -9.44 13.63
CA ALA A 71 -9.03 -8.59 12.76
C ALA A 71 -7.66 -9.22 12.46
N ARG A 72 -6.99 -9.80 13.48
CA ARG A 72 -5.70 -10.49 13.28
C ARG A 72 -5.84 -11.70 12.36
N GLU A 73 -6.86 -12.52 12.57
CA GLU A 73 -7.15 -13.69 11.74
C GLU A 73 -7.45 -13.28 10.29
N ALA A 74 -8.20 -12.18 10.11
CA ALA A 74 -8.53 -11.67 8.78
C ALA A 74 -7.27 -11.17 8.04
N ILE A 75 -6.40 -10.41 8.71
CA ILE A 75 -5.14 -9.96 8.12
C ILE A 75 -4.16 -11.12 7.91
N ALA A 76 -4.13 -12.09 8.81
CA ALA A 76 -3.32 -13.30 8.61
C ALA A 76 -3.74 -14.03 7.34
N ASP A 77 -5.04 -14.24 7.12
CA ASP A 77 -5.56 -14.78 5.86
C ASP A 77 -5.25 -13.86 4.65
N PHE A 78 -5.30 -12.53 4.82
CA PHE A 78 -4.99 -11.58 3.74
C PHE A 78 -3.52 -11.64 3.30
N LEU A 79 -2.60 -11.82 4.24
CA LEU A 79 -1.15 -11.85 4.01
C LEU A 79 -0.57 -13.26 3.76
N GLY A 80 -1.31 -14.33 4.12
CA GLY A 80 -0.78 -15.70 4.16
C GLY A 80 0.11 -15.95 5.36
N ALA A 81 -0.21 -15.35 6.50
CA ALA A 81 0.51 -15.40 7.78
C ALA A 81 -0.27 -16.19 8.86
N GLU A 82 0.34 -16.32 10.03
CA GLU A 82 -0.36 -16.75 11.24
C GLU A 82 -0.85 -15.52 12.04
N PRO A 83 -1.98 -15.58 12.77
CA PRO A 83 -2.49 -14.44 13.54
C PRO A 83 -1.47 -13.87 14.53
N SER A 84 -0.64 -14.71 15.14
CA SER A 84 0.42 -14.31 16.08
C SER A 84 1.60 -13.56 15.42
N GLU A 85 1.66 -13.55 14.09
CA GLU A 85 2.67 -12.80 13.31
C GLU A 85 2.18 -11.40 12.88
N VAL A 86 0.94 -11.03 13.25
CA VAL A 86 0.29 -9.78 12.83
C VAL A 86 0.17 -8.81 14.00
N ALA A 87 0.78 -7.65 13.91
CA ALA A 87 0.66 -6.55 14.85
C ALA A 87 -0.07 -5.36 14.23
N PHE A 88 -0.80 -4.59 15.07
CA PHE A 88 -1.49 -3.38 14.69
C PHE A 88 -0.80 -2.12 15.24
N GLY A 89 -1.06 -0.99 14.57
CA GLY A 89 -0.64 0.34 14.99
C GLY A 89 -1.46 1.41 14.28
N ASN A 90 -1.12 2.69 14.50
CA ASN A 90 -1.89 3.78 13.90
C ASN A 90 -1.79 3.82 12.36
N ASN A 91 -0.62 3.53 11.82
CA ASN A 91 -0.32 3.46 10.40
C ASN A 91 1.02 2.77 10.17
N MET A 92 1.33 2.46 8.91
CA MET A 92 2.61 1.86 8.52
C MET A 92 3.80 2.70 9.00
N THR A 93 3.75 4.01 8.86
CA THR A 93 4.88 4.92 9.18
C THR A 93 5.27 4.81 10.66
N THR A 94 4.28 4.83 11.58
CA THR A 94 4.54 4.69 13.02
C THR A 94 5.07 3.31 13.38
N LEU A 95 4.56 2.26 12.74
CA LEU A 95 5.06 0.89 12.92
C LEU A 95 6.48 0.76 12.38
N ASN A 96 6.78 1.36 11.23
CA ASN A 96 8.13 1.31 10.64
C ASN A 96 9.16 2.06 11.51
N TYR A 97 8.78 3.20 12.15
CA TYR A 97 9.62 3.85 13.15
C TYR A 97 9.79 3.00 14.43
N ALA A 98 8.75 2.32 14.90
CA ALA A 98 8.87 1.41 16.03
C ALA A 98 9.82 0.24 15.70
N LEU A 99 9.67 -0.34 14.51
CA LEU A 99 10.51 -1.43 14.01
C LEU A 99 11.96 -0.97 13.83
N SER A 100 12.20 0.23 13.27
CA SER A 100 13.57 0.76 13.07
C SER A 100 14.31 1.00 14.38
N ARG A 101 13.59 1.46 15.42
CA ARG A 101 14.17 1.59 16.76
C ARG A 101 14.53 0.23 17.36
N ALA A 102 13.66 -0.77 17.16
CA ALA A 102 13.90 -2.12 17.68
C ALA A 102 15.09 -2.80 16.99
N LEU A 103 15.08 -2.88 15.64
CA LEU A 103 16.17 -3.46 14.85
C LEU A 103 17.48 -2.66 15.00
N GLY A 104 17.37 -1.33 15.08
CA GLY A 104 18.51 -0.43 15.25
C GLY A 104 19.30 -0.62 16.55
N ARG A 105 18.77 -1.36 17.55
CA ARG A 105 19.55 -1.70 18.76
C ARG A 105 20.81 -2.49 18.46
N GLY A 106 20.75 -3.35 17.43
CA GLY A 106 21.87 -4.19 16.99
C GLY A 106 22.62 -3.64 15.75
N ILE A 107 22.32 -2.42 15.29
CA ILE A 107 22.92 -1.84 14.09
C ILE A 107 23.75 -0.60 14.45
N GLY A 108 24.99 -0.53 13.95
CA GLY A 108 25.92 0.57 14.24
C GLY A 108 27.09 0.65 13.28
N SER A 109 28.24 1.15 13.78
CA SER A 109 29.45 1.34 12.96
C SER A 109 29.94 0.03 12.34
N GLY A 110 30.23 0.05 11.04
CA GLY A 110 30.64 -1.11 10.25
C GLY A 110 29.47 -1.89 9.63
N ASP A 111 28.23 -1.63 10.04
CA ASP A 111 27.05 -2.23 9.48
C ASP A 111 26.48 -1.40 8.34
N ARG A 112 25.85 -2.07 7.36
CA ARG A 112 25.19 -1.44 6.22
C ARG A 112 23.68 -1.64 6.25
N VAL A 113 22.96 -0.55 5.90
CA VAL A 113 21.52 -0.53 5.67
C VAL A 113 21.27 -0.16 4.21
N VAL A 114 20.52 -0.99 3.49
CA VAL A 114 20.17 -0.76 2.08
C VAL A 114 18.72 -0.30 1.97
N ILE A 115 18.50 0.86 1.36
CA ILE A 115 17.19 1.45 1.03
C ILE A 115 17.13 1.72 -0.47
N THR A 116 16.02 2.24 -0.99
CA THR A 116 15.91 2.55 -2.42
C THR A 116 15.50 4.00 -2.68
N ASP A 117 15.88 4.55 -3.84
CA ASP A 117 15.46 5.88 -4.28
C ASP A 117 14.06 5.90 -4.89
N LEU A 118 13.43 4.74 -5.03
CA LEU A 118 12.07 4.58 -5.54
C LEU A 118 11.00 4.70 -4.45
N ASP A 119 11.39 4.45 -3.20
CA ASP A 119 10.45 4.25 -2.11
C ASP A 119 9.81 5.55 -1.59
N HIS A 120 8.63 5.39 -1.01
CA HIS A 120 7.99 6.40 -0.18
C HIS A 120 8.89 6.74 1.03
N GLU A 121 8.94 8.01 1.43
CA GLU A 121 9.81 8.47 2.53
C GLU A 121 9.51 7.75 3.88
N ALA A 122 8.29 7.24 4.09
CA ALA A 122 7.98 6.40 5.26
C ALA A 122 8.73 5.06 5.29
N ASN A 123 9.23 4.59 4.12
CA ASN A 123 10.12 3.43 4.03
C ASN A 123 11.60 3.82 3.81
N ARG A 124 11.94 5.07 3.94
CA ARG A 124 13.32 5.59 3.88
C ARG A 124 13.73 6.23 5.20
N GLY A 125 12.97 7.22 5.68
CA GLY A 125 13.30 8.03 6.86
C GLY A 125 13.60 7.23 8.11
N PRO A 126 12.80 6.22 8.50
CA PRO A 126 13.08 5.39 9.67
C PRO A 126 14.45 4.68 9.60
N TRP A 127 14.86 4.25 8.41
CA TRP A 127 16.13 3.54 8.19
C TRP A 127 17.31 4.50 8.04
N MET A 128 17.09 5.67 7.43
CA MET A 128 18.10 6.72 7.34
C MET A 128 18.55 7.22 8.71
N SER A 129 17.66 7.23 9.71
CA SER A 129 18.02 7.61 11.09
C SER A 129 19.07 6.70 11.73
N LEU A 130 19.29 5.48 11.21
CA LEU A 130 20.33 4.58 11.69
C LEU A 130 21.75 5.07 11.38
N ALA A 131 21.90 6.03 10.45
CA ALA A 131 23.17 6.71 10.22
C ALA A 131 23.66 7.48 11.46
N GLU A 132 22.75 7.98 12.31
CA GLU A 132 23.09 8.62 13.59
C GLU A 132 23.78 7.65 14.57
N ARG A 133 23.63 6.35 14.36
CA ARG A 133 24.26 5.29 15.13
C ARG A 133 25.58 4.79 14.51
N GLY A 134 26.00 5.41 13.38
CA GLY A 134 27.21 5.08 12.63
C GLY A 134 27.03 4.01 11.56
N ALA A 135 25.81 3.57 11.25
CA ALA A 135 25.55 2.65 10.15
C ALA A 135 25.76 3.35 8.79
N GLU A 136 26.30 2.62 7.83
CA GLU A 136 26.39 3.06 6.42
C GLU A 136 25.03 2.86 5.74
N VAL A 137 24.26 3.93 5.51
CA VAL A 137 23.00 3.86 4.77
C VAL A 137 23.24 4.12 3.30
N VAL A 138 22.96 3.13 2.45
CA VAL A 138 23.15 3.23 0.99
C VAL A 138 21.78 3.09 0.28
N SER A 139 21.58 3.90 -0.76
CA SER A 139 20.35 3.91 -1.52
C SER A 139 20.53 3.32 -2.91
N VAL A 140 19.66 2.41 -3.32
CA VAL A 140 19.67 1.76 -4.63
C VAL A 140 19.10 2.69 -5.69
N ALA A 141 19.80 2.81 -6.81
CA ALA A 141 19.46 3.69 -7.92
C ALA A 141 18.17 3.26 -8.65
N VAL A 142 17.53 4.25 -9.27
CA VAL A 142 16.34 4.09 -10.12
C VAL A 142 16.70 4.39 -11.57
N ARG A 143 16.26 3.52 -12.48
CA ARG A 143 16.38 3.72 -13.93
C ARG A 143 15.29 4.69 -14.42
N GLN A 144 15.68 5.72 -15.15
CA GLN A 144 14.77 6.74 -15.68
C GLN A 144 14.55 6.55 -17.19
N PRO A 145 13.40 6.92 -17.72
CA PRO A 145 12.16 7.38 -17.04
C PRO A 145 11.25 6.25 -16.58
N SER A 146 11.68 4.98 -16.71
CA SER A 146 10.88 3.79 -16.36
C SER A 146 10.59 3.68 -14.86
N CYS A 147 11.27 4.42 -14.00
CA CYS A 147 11.14 4.38 -12.55
C CYS A 147 11.18 2.93 -12.01
N THR A 148 12.11 2.13 -12.51
CA THR A 148 12.37 0.77 -12.06
C THR A 148 13.66 0.71 -11.27
N LEU A 149 13.76 -0.17 -10.27
CA LEU A 149 15.00 -0.36 -9.53
C LEU A 149 16.12 -0.88 -10.43
N ASP A 150 17.33 -0.40 -10.23
CA ASP A 150 18.50 -1.02 -10.79
C ASP A 150 18.87 -2.25 -9.96
N MET A 151 18.47 -3.43 -10.47
CA MET A 151 18.68 -4.69 -9.76
C MET A 151 20.17 -5.09 -9.70
N ASP A 152 21.00 -4.64 -10.63
CA ASP A 152 22.46 -4.86 -10.57
C ASP A 152 23.08 -4.01 -9.46
N ASP A 153 22.63 -2.77 -9.29
CA ASP A 153 23.03 -1.89 -8.19
C ASP A 153 22.55 -2.44 -6.84
N MET A 154 21.29 -2.93 -6.77
CA MET A 154 20.76 -3.63 -5.59
C MET A 154 21.66 -4.79 -5.18
N ARG A 155 21.98 -5.69 -6.12
CA ARG A 155 22.82 -6.85 -5.86
C ARG A 155 24.23 -6.48 -5.37
N LYS A 156 24.82 -5.44 -5.93
CA LYS A 156 26.15 -4.94 -5.53
C LYS A 156 26.16 -4.31 -4.14
N LYS A 157 25.06 -3.67 -3.73
CA LYS A 157 24.96 -2.98 -2.44
C LYS A 157 24.66 -3.92 -1.30
N ILE A 158 24.04 -5.07 -1.56
CA ILE A 158 23.82 -6.12 -0.56
C ILE A 158 25.11 -6.92 -0.41
N THR A 159 25.82 -6.76 0.72
CA THR A 159 27.15 -7.34 1.02
C THR A 159 27.14 -8.04 2.37
N GLY A 160 28.22 -8.71 2.74
CA GLY A 160 28.30 -9.47 4.02
C GLY A 160 28.19 -8.62 5.29
N ASN A 161 28.37 -7.29 5.20
CA ASN A 161 28.12 -6.38 6.31
C ASN A 161 26.72 -5.72 6.28
N THR A 162 25.86 -6.07 5.33
CA THR A 162 24.47 -5.63 5.30
C THR A 162 23.70 -6.27 6.45
N ARG A 163 23.01 -5.43 7.24
CA ARG A 163 22.15 -5.86 8.36
C ARG A 163 20.68 -5.72 8.07
N LEU A 164 20.33 -4.81 7.14
CA LEU A 164 18.94 -4.53 6.81
C LEU A 164 18.82 -4.14 5.35
N VAL A 165 17.77 -4.65 4.70
CA VAL A 165 17.32 -4.24 3.36
C VAL A 165 15.85 -3.84 3.46
N ALA A 166 15.54 -2.57 3.19
CA ALA A 166 14.16 -2.06 3.13
C ALA A 166 13.81 -1.73 1.68
N VAL A 167 12.65 -2.23 1.22
CA VAL A 167 12.20 -2.05 -0.17
C VAL A 167 10.68 -1.98 -0.25
N GLY A 168 10.15 -1.07 -1.07
CA GLY A 168 8.73 -1.05 -1.43
C GLY A 168 8.35 -2.20 -2.36
N TYR A 169 7.22 -2.86 -2.10
CA TYR A 169 6.67 -3.86 -3.01
C TYR A 169 6.23 -3.20 -4.33
N ALA A 170 5.58 -2.04 -4.22
CA ALA A 170 5.24 -1.23 -5.38
C ALA A 170 5.40 0.26 -5.09
N SER A 171 5.84 1.01 -6.10
CA SER A 171 5.95 2.46 -6.02
C SER A 171 4.57 3.13 -6.04
N ASN A 172 4.28 3.90 -5.00
CA ASN A 172 3.08 4.74 -4.94
C ASN A 172 3.07 5.90 -5.93
N ALA A 173 4.24 6.28 -6.46
CA ALA A 173 4.37 7.35 -7.45
C ALA A 173 4.34 6.82 -8.89
N ALA A 174 5.00 5.69 -9.18
CA ALA A 174 5.20 5.23 -10.57
C ALA A 174 4.40 3.97 -10.93
N GLY A 175 3.82 3.29 -9.93
CA GLY A 175 3.13 2.01 -10.13
C GLY A 175 4.05 0.82 -10.38
N THR A 176 5.37 1.00 -10.34
CA THR A 176 6.35 -0.07 -10.49
C THR A 176 6.18 -1.15 -9.43
N ILE A 177 6.08 -2.41 -9.84
CA ILE A 177 6.12 -3.57 -8.94
C ILE A 177 7.55 -4.10 -8.92
N ASN A 178 8.17 -4.16 -7.74
CA ASN A 178 9.54 -4.64 -7.56
C ASN A 178 9.57 -6.16 -7.34
N ASP A 179 10.68 -6.79 -7.74
CA ASP A 179 10.94 -8.20 -7.47
C ASP A 179 11.45 -8.40 -6.02
N VAL A 180 10.53 -8.15 -5.07
CA VAL A 180 10.83 -8.24 -3.63
C VAL A 180 11.25 -9.65 -3.21
N ARG A 181 10.77 -10.69 -3.90
CA ARG A 181 11.16 -12.08 -3.63
C ARG A 181 12.65 -12.29 -3.85
N THR A 182 13.18 -11.81 -4.97
CA THR A 182 14.61 -11.89 -5.26
C THR A 182 15.43 -11.05 -4.28
N ILE A 183 14.94 -9.85 -3.94
CA ILE A 183 15.63 -8.96 -2.99
C ILE A 183 15.67 -9.57 -1.58
N CYS A 184 14.55 -10.10 -1.07
CA CYS A 184 14.51 -10.79 0.24
C CYS A 184 15.43 -12.03 0.28
N ARG A 185 15.51 -12.79 -0.82
CA ARG A 185 16.45 -13.88 -0.92
C ARG A 185 17.89 -13.41 -0.83
N TRP A 186 18.27 -12.34 -1.53
CA TRP A 186 19.62 -11.75 -1.45
C TRP A 186 19.93 -11.20 -0.06
N ALA A 187 18.96 -10.58 0.60
CA ALA A 187 19.11 -10.13 1.99
C ALA A 187 19.41 -11.32 2.92
N ARG A 188 18.64 -12.40 2.81
CA ARG A 188 18.83 -13.63 3.59
C ARG A 188 20.18 -14.28 3.32
N GLU A 189 20.63 -14.37 2.07
CA GLU A 189 21.96 -14.89 1.68
C GLU A 189 23.11 -14.07 2.32
N ALA A 190 22.89 -12.77 2.56
CA ALA A 190 23.83 -11.88 3.21
C ALA A 190 23.71 -11.86 4.75
N GLY A 191 22.73 -12.57 5.33
CA GLY A 191 22.43 -12.53 6.77
C GLY A 191 21.74 -11.24 7.23
N ALA A 192 21.12 -10.50 6.31
CA ALA A 192 20.41 -9.26 6.56
C ALA A 192 18.91 -9.47 6.77
N VAL A 193 18.31 -8.66 7.64
CA VAL A 193 16.85 -8.58 7.81
C VAL A 193 16.23 -7.85 6.62
N SER A 194 15.14 -8.39 6.08
CA SER A 194 14.37 -7.80 5.00
C SER A 194 13.07 -7.18 5.50
N VAL A 195 12.79 -5.93 5.10
CA VAL A 195 11.55 -5.21 5.40
C VAL A 195 10.89 -4.78 4.09
N VAL A 196 9.65 -5.21 3.88
CA VAL A 196 8.89 -4.92 2.67
C VAL A 196 7.74 -3.95 2.98
N ASP A 197 7.73 -2.79 2.32
CA ASP A 197 6.58 -1.88 2.33
C ASP A 197 5.57 -2.29 1.27
N ALA A 198 4.47 -2.89 1.69
CA ALA A 198 3.38 -3.32 0.80
C ALA A 198 2.19 -2.35 0.78
N VAL A 199 2.32 -1.14 1.33
CA VAL A 199 1.22 -0.17 1.46
C VAL A 199 0.51 0.06 0.14
N HIS A 200 1.25 0.28 -0.94
CA HIS A 200 0.65 0.52 -2.24
C HIS A 200 0.21 -0.76 -2.95
N TYR A 201 0.96 -1.85 -2.79
CA TYR A 201 0.66 -3.12 -3.45
C TYR A 201 -0.59 -3.82 -2.91
N ALA A 202 -0.89 -3.64 -1.62
CA ALA A 202 -1.96 -4.37 -0.91
C ALA A 202 -3.37 -4.19 -1.51
N ALA A 203 -3.63 -3.08 -2.23
CA ALA A 203 -4.90 -2.86 -2.92
C ALA A 203 -5.01 -3.58 -4.27
N HIS A 204 -3.89 -3.96 -4.90
CA HIS A 204 -3.81 -4.29 -6.33
C HIS A 204 -3.37 -5.72 -6.65
N GLY A 205 -2.85 -6.45 -5.65
CA GLY A 205 -2.37 -7.81 -5.88
C GLY A 205 -2.33 -8.67 -4.62
N PRO A 206 -2.40 -10.00 -4.78
CA PRO A 206 -2.33 -10.92 -3.65
C PRO A 206 -0.94 -10.87 -3.00
N ILE A 207 -0.94 -10.86 -1.67
CA ILE A 207 0.28 -10.97 -0.87
C ILE A 207 0.35 -12.37 -0.28
N ASP A 208 1.53 -12.97 -0.37
CA ASP A 208 1.89 -14.20 0.32
C ASP A 208 3.27 -14.01 0.95
N VAL A 209 3.31 -13.71 2.24
CA VAL A 209 4.54 -13.39 2.94
C VAL A 209 5.52 -14.56 2.98
N LYS A 210 5.01 -15.81 2.96
CA LYS A 210 5.82 -17.02 2.92
C LYS A 210 6.50 -17.19 1.55
N ALA A 211 5.76 -16.91 0.47
CA ALA A 211 6.30 -16.94 -0.90
C ALA A 211 7.25 -15.77 -1.18
N VAL A 212 6.98 -14.58 -0.65
CA VAL A 212 7.89 -13.41 -0.69
C VAL A 212 9.16 -13.72 0.10
N GLY A 213 9.02 -14.36 1.25
CA GLY A 213 10.12 -14.73 2.12
C GLY A 213 10.77 -13.54 2.82
N CYS A 214 9.99 -12.49 3.13
CA CYS A 214 10.44 -11.35 3.93
C CYS A 214 10.38 -11.65 5.43
N ASP A 215 11.25 -10.98 6.18
CA ASP A 215 11.25 -11.08 7.65
C ASP A 215 10.16 -10.19 8.26
N PHE A 216 9.97 -9.00 7.70
CA PHE A 216 8.88 -8.08 8.04
C PHE A 216 8.19 -7.54 6.80
N LEU A 217 6.87 -7.31 6.92
CA LEU A 217 6.08 -6.60 5.92
C LEU A 217 5.17 -5.61 6.61
N VAL A 218 5.06 -4.40 6.05
CA VAL A 218 4.20 -3.34 6.59
C VAL A 218 3.19 -2.88 5.55
N CYS A 219 1.97 -2.59 6.00
CA CYS A 219 0.94 -1.94 5.18
C CYS A 219 -0.01 -1.09 6.03
N SER A 220 -0.95 -0.40 5.39
CA SER A 220 -1.99 0.41 6.05
C SER A 220 -3.34 0.13 5.43
N VAL A 221 -4.32 -0.22 6.25
CA VAL A 221 -5.63 -0.72 5.81
C VAL A 221 -6.42 0.31 5.00
N TYR A 222 -6.24 1.61 5.26
CA TYR A 222 -6.90 2.69 4.51
C TYR A 222 -6.47 2.78 3.03
N LYS A 223 -5.40 2.08 2.65
CA LYS A 223 -4.97 1.96 1.25
C LYS A 223 -5.70 0.87 0.49
N PHE A 224 -6.33 -0.08 1.20
CA PHE A 224 -7.09 -1.18 0.61
C PHE A 224 -8.49 -1.30 1.23
N PHE A 225 -9.28 -0.22 1.10
CA PHE A 225 -10.71 -0.10 1.39
C PHE A 225 -11.11 -0.04 2.87
N GLY A 226 -10.20 0.17 3.80
CA GLY A 226 -10.48 0.13 5.23
C GLY A 226 -10.17 1.40 6.01
N PRO A 227 -10.19 1.32 7.35
CA PRO A 227 -9.90 2.44 8.22
C PRO A 227 -8.39 2.74 8.35
N HIS A 228 -8.06 3.87 9.00
CA HIS A 228 -6.66 4.23 9.30
C HIS A 228 -6.10 3.35 10.42
N VAL A 229 -5.63 2.16 10.03
CA VAL A 229 -4.96 1.18 10.88
C VAL A 229 -3.70 0.71 10.16
N GLY A 230 -2.58 0.70 10.87
CA GLY A 230 -1.32 0.12 10.41
C GLY A 230 -1.28 -1.38 10.70
N VAL A 231 -0.63 -2.13 9.83
CA VAL A 231 -0.39 -3.57 9.95
C VAL A 231 1.10 -3.82 9.81
N LEU A 232 1.65 -4.63 10.70
CA LEU A 232 2.99 -5.18 10.60
C LEU A 232 2.88 -6.70 10.67
N TYR A 233 3.42 -7.38 9.68
CA TYR A 233 3.76 -8.79 9.73
C TYR A 233 5.21 -8.94 10.17
N GLY A 234 5.49 -9.86 11.07
CA GLY A 234 6.85 -10.29 11.42
C GLY A 234 6.95 -11.81 11.41
N GLN A 235 7.91 -12.35 10.63
CA GLN A 235 8.18 -13.79 10.61
C GLN A 235 8.50 -14.29 12.01
N ALA A 236 7.89 -15.40 12.43
CA ALA A 236 7.86 -15.86 13.81
C ALA A 236 9.21 -15.85 14.51
N ASP A 237 10.23 -16.53 13.91
CA ASP A 237 11.54 -16.70 14.54
C ASP A 237 12.28 -15.37 14.74
N ILE A 238 12.16 -14.46 13.77
CA ILE A 238 12.78 -13.13 13.84
C ILE A 238 12.00 -12.22 14.81
N PHE A 239 10.67 -12.31 14.80
CA PHE A 239 9.83 -11.52 15.68
C PHE A 239 10.02 -11.93 17.16
N ASP A 240 10.19 -13.23 17.45
CA ASP A 240 10.39 -13.74 18.81
C ASP A 240 11.67 -13.20 19.44
N VAL A 241 12.75 -13.08 18.67
CA VAL A 241 14.05 -12.56 19.18
C VAL A 241 14.16 -11.03 19.10
N LEU A 242 13.21 -10.34 18.46
CA LEU A 242 13.23 -8.89 18.34
C LEU A 242 13.06 -8.23 19.72
N GLU A 243 14.04 -7.43 20.13
CA GLU A 243 13.97 -6.62 21.34
C GLU A 243 13.30 -5.28 21.05
N THR A 244 12.12 -5.05 21.62
CA THR A 244 11.34 -3.82 21.44
C THR A 244 11.45 -2.87 22.64
N TYR A 245 11.17 -1.59 22.42
CA TYR A 245 10.92 -0.64 23.50
C TYR A 245 9.47 -0.78 23.96
N LYS A 246 9.25 -1.30 25.15
CA LYS A 246 7.92 -1.58 25.68
C LYS A 246 7.77 -1.12 27.13
N LEU A 247 6.52 -0.90 27.54
CA LEU A 247 6.18 -0.61 28.94
C LEU A 247 6.36 -1.87 29.81
N LEU A 248 6.57 -1.70 31.11
CA LEU A 248 6.75 -2.80 32.05
C LEU A 248 5.59 -3.81 32.04
N PRO A 249 4.30 -3.39 32.05
CA PRO A 249 3.16 -4.31 32.03
C PRO A 249 2.82 -4.87 30.63
N GLN A 250 3.45 -4.36 29.55
CA GLN A 250 3.17 -4.80 28.19
C GLN A 250 3.71 -6.23 27.98
N ASP A 251 2.89 -7.08 27.36
CA ASP A 251 3.29 -8.45 27.01
C ASP A 251 4.57 -8.44 26.16
N GLY A 252 5.48 -9.34 26.49
CA GLY A 252 6.76 -9.53 25.79
C GLY A 252 6.67 -10.50 24.62
N GLY A 253 5.55 -11.19 24.42
CA GLY A 253 5.31 -12.10 23.30
C GLY A 253 4.89 -11.37 22.02
N ARG A 254 5.07 -12.04 20.88
CA ARG A 254 4.51 -11.57 19.62
C ARG A 254 2.98 -11.76 19.60
N PRO A 255 2.23 -10.87 18.95
CA PRO A 255 2.65 -9.62 18.33
C PRO A 255 2.71 -8.44 19.33
N TYR A 256 2.30 -8.64 20.57
CA TYR A 256 2.01 -7.60 21.56
C TYR A 256 3.22 -6.74 21.94
N LYS A 257 4.44 -7.30 21.83
CA LYS A 257 5.68 -6.59 22.21
C LYS A 257 5.95 -5.30 21.40
N ILE A 258 5.32 -5.10 20.23
CA ILE A 258 5.48 -3.89 19.41
C ILE A 258 4.23 -3.00 19.42
N GLU A 259 3.10 -3.51 19.91
CA GLU A 259 1.84 -2.77 20.04
C GLU A 259 1.87 -1.89 21.28
N THR A 260 2.35 -0.67 21.14
CA THR A 260 2.54 0.24 22.27
C THR A 260 1.31 1.10 22.53
N GLY A 261 0.77 1.00 23.75
CA GLY A 261 -0.42 1.72 24.21
C GLY A 261 -1.72 1.07 23.74
N THR A 262 -2.84 1.67 24.16
CA THR A 262 -4.17 1.23 23.74
C THR A 262 -4.34 1.44 22.22
N LEU A 263 -4.69 0.40 21.52
CA LEU A 263 -4.88 0.43 20.07
C LEU A 263 -6.16 1.18 19.67
N ASN A 264 -6.26 1.57 18.41
CA ASN A 264 -7.48 2.13 17.81
C ASN A 264 -8.51 0.99 17.60
N HIS A 265 -9.24 0.63 18.66
CA HIS A 265 -10.14 -0.52 18.67
C HIS A 265 -11.29 -0.37 17.65
N GLU A 266 -11.88 0.82 17.55
CA GLU A 266 -12.92 1.14 16.57
C GLU A 266 -12.42 0.99 15.12
N GLY A 267 -11.22 1.47 14.82
CA GLY A 267 -10.59 1.27 13.52
C GLY A 267 -10.32 -0.21 13.26
N ILE A 268 -9.79 -0.93 14.24
CA ILE A 268 -9.49 -2.36 14.11
C ILE A 268 -10.79 -3.18 13.92
N ALA A 269 -11.91 -2.78 14.51
CA ALA A 269 -13.20 -3.42 14.26
C ALA A 269 -13.62 -3.37 12.78
N GLY A 270 -13.16 -2.36 12.02
CA GLY A 270 -13.36 -2.24 10.58
C GLY A 270 -12.43 -3.11 9.72
N VAL A 271 -11.38 -3.71 10.28
CA VAL A 271 -10.35 -4.44 9.51
C VAL A 271 -10.91 -5.76 8.94
N ALA A 272 -11.57 -6.57 9.76
CA ALA A 272 -12.14 -7.84 9.28
C ALA A 272 -13.20 -7.63 8.18
N PRO A 273 -14.15 -6.67 8.28
CA PRO A 273 -15.04 -6.32 7.18
C PRO A 273 -14.34 -5.83 5.90
N THR A 274 -13.20 -5.16 6.03
CA THR A 274 -12.37 -4.77 4.87
C THR A 274 -11.87 -6.00 4.11
N VAL A 275 -11.35 -6.98 4.83
CA VAL A 275 -10.88 -8.25 4.23
C VAL A 275 -12.05 -9.04 3.65
N GLU A 276 -13.22 -9.07 4.33
CA GLU A 276 -14.43 -9.73 3.82
C GLU A 276 -14.99 -9.05 2.57
N PHE A 277 -14.84 -7.73 2.40
CA PHE A 277 -15.16 -7.06 1.13
C PHE A 277 -14.34 -7.65 -0.02
N VAL A 278 -13.04 -7.79 0.14
CA VAL A 278 -12.16 -8.40 -0.88
C VAL A 278 -12.53 -9.87 -1.13
N ALA A 279 -12.76 -10.64 -0.07
CA ALA A 279 -13.18 -12.03 -0.16
C ALA A 279 -14.52 -12.18 -0.90
N GLY A 280 -15.47 -11.27 -0.66
CA GLY A 280 -16.77 -11.22 -1.32
C GLY A 280 -16.67 -10.95 -2.84
N LEU A 281 -15.64 -10.24 -3.31
CA LEU A 281 -15.35 -10.14 -4.74
C LEU A 281 -14.94 -11.51 -5.31
N GLY A 282 -14.18 -12.30 -4.55
CA GLY A 282 -13.80 -13.66 -4.93
C GLY A 282 -14.96 -14.65 -4.98
N ASP A 283 -16.02 -14.43 -4.19
CA ASP A 283 -17.23 -15.26 -4.24
C ASP A 283 -17.99 -15.14 -5.58
N ARG A 284 -17.84 -13.99 -6.25
CA ARG A 284 -18.44 -13.76 -7.58
C ARG A 284 -17.69 -14.47 -8.71
N TYR A 285 -16.42 -14.84 -8.45
CA TYR A 285 -15.51 -15.46 -9.42
C TYR A 285 -14.84 -16.68 -8.81
N PRO A 286 -15.60 -17.73 -8.45
CA PRO A 286 -15.05 -18.92 -7.80
C PRO A 286 -13.97 -19.62 -8.63
N GLU A 287 -14.03 -19.48 -9.95
CA GLU A 287 -13.02 -20.00 -10.89
C GLU A 287 -11.65 -19.33 -10.79
N LEU A 288 -11.58 -18.14 -10.18
CA LEU A 288 -10.31 -17.45 -9.88
C LEU A 288 -9.71 -17.87 -8.55
N GLN A 289 -10.46 -18.59 -7.73
CA GLN A 289 -9.96 -19.09 -6.46
C GLN A 289 -8.99 -20.26 -6.69
N PRO A 290 -7.84 -20.29 -6.00
CA PRO A 290 -6.92 -21.40 -6.15
C PRO A 290 -7.51 -22.69 -5.56
N SER A 291 -7.23 -23.82 -6.22
CA SER A 291 -7.60 -25.17 -5.74
C SER A 291 -6.64 -25.75 -4.71
N THR A 292 -5.68 -24.97 -4.22
CA THR A 292 -4.57 -25.42 -3.36
C THR A 292 -5.09 -25.97 -2.03
N GLN A 293 -4.74 -27.22 -1.72
CA GLN A 293 -5.01 -27.83 -0.40
C GLN A 293 -4.24 -27.08 0.71
N GLY A 294 -4.84 -26.99 1.88
CA GLY A 294 -4.22 -26.37 3.07
C GLY A 294 -4.50 -24.87 3.25
N LEU A 295 -5.14 -24.19 2.30
CA LEU A 295 -5.59 -22.81 2.48
C LEU A 295 -6.94 -22.75 3.18
N SER A 296 -7.11 -21.76 4.09
CA SER A 296 -8.42 -21.48 4.68
C SER A 296 -9.43 -21.08 3.59
N ASN A 297 -10.73 -21.25 3.88
CA ASN A 297 -11.77 -20.81 2.95
C ASN A 297 -11.67 -19.31 2.68
N ARG A 298 -11.47 -18.49 3.71
CA ARG A 298 -11.31 -17.05 3.56
C ARG A 298 -10.09 -16.70 2.72
N ARG A 299 -8.94 -17.35 2.94
CA ARG A 299 -7.73 -17.12 2.12
C ARG A 299 -7.96 -17.39 0.63
N ARG A 300 -8.65 -18.48 0.27
CA ARG A 300 -8.98 -18.80 -1.14
C ARG A 300 -9.86 -17.72 -1.77
N ARG A 301 -10.90 -17.28 -1.04
CA ARG A 301 -11.80 -16.19 -1.47
C ARG A 301 -11.04 -14.87 -1.69
N ILE A 302 -10.14 -14.51 -0.77
CA ILE A 302 -9.26 -13.33 -0.88
C ILE A 302 -8.41 -13.40 -2.15
N LEU A 303 -7.76 -14.54 -2.39
CA LEU A 303 -6.91 -14.72 -3.57
C LEU A 303 -7.72 -14.60 -4.87
N GLY A 304 -8.93 -15.16 -4.91
CA GLY A 304 -9.86 -14.97 -6.03
C GLY A 304 -10.28 -13.52 -6.21
N GLY A 305 -10.61 -12.83 -5.13
CA GLY A 305 -10.98 -11.42 -5.15
C GLY A 305 -9.84 -10.51 -5.63
N MET A 306 -8.62 -10.72 -5.14
CA MET A 306 -7.44 -9.98 -5.58
C MET A 306 -7.11 -10.25 -7.06
N GLN A 307 -7.31 -11.48 -7.53
CA GLN A 307 -7.15 -11.79 -8.95
C GLN A 307 -8.23 -11.10 -9.80
N ALA A 308 -9.48 -11.04 -9.34
CA ALA A 308 -10.55 -10.30 -10.01
C ALA A 308 -10.23 -8.80 -10.08
N ILE A 309 -9.78 -8.19 -8.97
CA ILE A 309 -9.31 -6.80 -8.93
C ILE A 309 -8.22 -6.58 -9.98
N HIS A 310 -7.18 -7.41 -9.97
CA HIS A 310 -6.07 -7.29 -10.89
C HIS A 310 -6.51 -7.34 -12.37
N LEU A 311 -7.36 -8.28 -12.74
CA LEU A 311 -7.87 -8.41 -14.11
C LEU A 311 -8.72 -7.21 -14.54
N TYR A 312 -9.59 -6.75 -13.65
CA TYR A 312 -10.45 -5.59 -13.90
C TYR A 312 -9.64 -4.30 -14.05
N GLU A 313 -8.77 -4.03 -13.09
CA GLU A 313 -7.91 -2.84 -13.08
C GLU A 313 -6.96 -2.79 -14.29
N ASN A 314 -6.42 -3.92 -14.72
CA ASN A 314 -5.56 -3.98 -15.91
C ASN A 314 -6.28 -3.55 -17.19
N ARG A 315 -7.57 -3.90 -17.35
CA ARG A 315 -8.37 -3.44 -18.49
C ARG A 315 -8.56 -1.92 -18.47
N LEU A 316 -8.89 -1.39 -17.30
CA LEU A 316 -9.03 0.06 -17.12
C LEU A 316 -7.68 0.78 -17.31
N ALA A 317 -6.59 0.20 -16.83
CA ALA A 317 -5.23 0.72 -16.98
C ALA A 317 -4.80 0.82 -18.44
N GLN A 318 -5.11 -0.19 -19.26
CA GLN A 318 -4.85 -0.14 -20.72
C GLN A 318 -5.60 1.00 -21.40
N ARG A 319 -6.87 1.23 -21.02
CA ARG A 319 -7.66 2.35 -21.54
C ARG A 319 -7.04 3.70 -21.15
N LEU A 320 -6.72 3.88 -19.87
CA LEU A 320 -6.07 5.11 -19.37
C LEU A 320 -4.72 5.36 -20.06
N TRP A 321 -3.89 4.32 -20.19
CA TRP A 321 -2.61 4.40 -20.88
C TRP A 321 -2.76 4.90 -22.31
N SER A 322 -3.72 4.36 -23.06
CA SER A 322 -3.99 4.76 -24.45
C SER A 322 -4.41 6.23 -24.54
N ILE A 323 -5.22 6.71 -23.60
CA ILE A 323 -5.63 8.11 -23.51
C ILE A 323 -4.41 8.99 -23.25
N LEU A 324 -3.62 8.70 -22.18
CA LEU A 324 -2.45 9.51 -21.82
C LEU A 324 -1.43 9.56 -22.96
N LYS A 325 -1.20 8.46 -23.66
CA LYS A 325 -0.27 8.41 -24.82
C LYS A 325 -0.76 9.19 -26.02
N SER A 326 -2.07 9.42 -26.15
CA SER A 326 -2.66 10.21 -27.25
C SER A 326 -2.60 11.72 -27.04
N LEU A 327 -2.30 12.17 -25.81
CA LEU A 327 -2.29 13.59 -25.46
C LEU A 327 -0.95 14.24 -25.80
N ARG A 328 -1.01 15.37 -26.52
CA ARG A 328 0.17 16.17 -26.85
C ARG A 328 0.80 16.74 -25.56
N GLY A 329 2.11 16.71 -25.45
CA GLY A 329 2.85 17.28 -24.34
C GLY A 329 2.85 16.45 -23.06
N VAL A 330 2.17 15.30 -23.02
CA VAL A 330 2.19 14.39 -21.88
C VAL A 330 3.46 13.54 -21.88
N GLN A 331 4.20 13.59 -20.76
CA GLN A 331 5.30 12.68 -20.46
C GLN A 331 4.89 11.77 -19.29
N ILE A 332 4.81 10.48 -19.54
CA ILE A 332 4.49 9.47 -18.51
C ILE A 332 5.78 8.99 -17.84
N TYR A 333 5.75 8.83 -16.50
CA TYR A 333 6.83 8.29 -15.67
C TYR A 333 6.39 6.97 -15.05
N GLY A 334 7.22 5.95 -15.17
CA GLY A 334 6.93 4.61 -14.69
C GLY A 334 7.10 3.56 -15.78
N PRO A 335 6.90 2.27 -15.44
CA PRO A 335 7.05 1.17 -16.38
C PRO A 335 5.99 1.22 -17.49
N ASP A 336 6.33 0.61 -18.64
CA ASP A 336 5.39 0.44 -19.75
C ASP A 336 4.15 -0.37 -19.32
N ILE A 337 3.04 -0.20 -20.06
CA ILE A 337 1.79 -0.91 -19.75
C ILE A 337 1.92 -2.44 -19.90
N ALA A 338 2.84 -2.91 -20.74
CA ALA A 338 3.13 -4.34 -20.90
C ALA A 338 3.93 -4.93 -19.72
N ALA A 339 4.56 -4.10 -18.90
CA ALA A 339 5.28 -4.55 -17.72
C ALA A 339 4.33 -4.83 -16.54
N LYS A 340 4.80 -5.61 -15.56
CA LYS A 340 4.07 -5.75 -14.30
C LYS A 340 4.03 -4.41 -13.57
N ARG A 341 2.83 -3.89 -13.31
CA ARG A 341 2.61 -2.63 -12.63
C ARG A 341 1.30 -2.59 -11.86
N CYS A 342 1.22 -1.74 -10.83
CA CYS A 342 -0.06 -1.28 -10.27
C CYS A 342 -0.73 -0.29 -11.23
N PRO A 343 -2.05 -0.12 -11.18
CA PRO A 343 -2.79 0.77 -12.06
C PRO A 343 -2.68 2.25 -11.63
N THR A 344 -1.45 2.66 -11.34
CA THR A 344 -1.06 4.03 -10.92
C THR A 344 -0.20 4.66 -11.99
N PHE A 345 -0.63 5.83 -12.48
CA PHE A 345 0.03 6.54 -13.57
C PHE A 345 0.39 7.94 -13.14
N SER A 346 1.67 8.28 -13.28
CA SER A 346 2.16 9.64 -13.04
C SER A 346 2.68 10.25 -14.32
N PHE A 347 2.39 11.52 -14.52
CA PHE A 347 2.78 12.23 -15.72
C PHE A 347 3.02 13.72 -15.43
N THR A 348 3.71 14.38 -16.37
CA THR A 348 3.76 15.84 -16.49
C THR A 348 3.13 16.25 -17.80
N LEU A 349 2.68 17.49 -17.87
CA LEU A 349 2.18 18.11 -19.09
C LEU A 349 3.09 19.30 -19.44
N GLU A 350 3.50 19.38 -20.70
CA GLU A 350 4.32 20.50 -21.19
C GLU A 350 3.56 21.82 -21.02
N GLY A 351 4.26 22.84 -20.55
CA GLY A 351 3.69 24.19 -20.35
C GLY A 351 2.79 24.33 -19.11
N ALA A 352 2.58 23.27 -18.29
CA ALA A 352 1.72 23.34 -17.11
C ALA A 352 2.43 22.84 -15.84
N GLN A 353 2.07 23.43 -14.70
CA GLN A 353 2.39 22.92 -13.37
C GLN A 353 1.43 21.80 -13.03
N SER A 354 1.89 20.80 -12.25
CA SER A 354 1.03 19.65 -11.84
C SER A 354 -0.20 20.08 -11.05
N GLU A 355 -0.07 21.09 -10.18
CA GLU A 355 -1.17 21.68 -9.42
C GLU A 355 -2.28 22.26 -10.31
N GLN A 356 -1.90 22.96 -11.41
CA GLN A 356 -2.87 23.54 -12.34
C GLN A 356 -3.74 22.47 -13.01
N VAL A 357 -3.12 21.34 -13.39
CA VAL A 357 -3.84 20.20 -13.99
C VAL A 357 -4.77 19.57 -12.95
N ALA A 358 -4.30 19.33 -11.73
CA ALA A 358 -5.11 18.73 -10.67
C ALA A 358 -6.28 19.63 -10.25
N ALA A 359 -6.06 20.94 -10.10
CA ALA A 359 -7.09 21.91 -9.78
C ALA A 359 -8.19 21.94 -10.88
N PHE A 360 -7.79 22.02 -12.16
CA PHE A 360 -8.72 22.00 -13.29
C PHE A 360 -9.60 20.75 -13.31
N LEU A 361 -9.03 19.58 -13.02
CA LEU A 361 -9.75 18.32 -12.93
C LEU A 361 -10.68 18.31 -11.70
N GLY A 362 -10.18 18.81 -10.56
CA GLY A 362 -10.94 18.92 -9.31
C GLY A 362 -12.20 19.76 -9.46
N GLU A 363 -12.13 20.92 -10.16
CA GLU A 363 -13.28 21.77 -10.49
C GLU A 363 -14.36 21.01 -11.30
N ARG A 364 -13.95 19.98 -12.06
CA ARG A 364 -14.84 19.12 -12.85
C ARG A 364 -15.29 17.85 -12.10
N GLY A 365 -15.02 17.77 -10.79
CA GLY A 365 -15.36 16.63 -9.95
C GLY A 365 -14.55 15.38 -10.28
N ILE A 366 -13.32 15.53 -10.81
CA ILE A 366 -12.37 14.44 -11.10
C ILE A 366 -11.18 14.60 -10.16
N PHE A 367 -11.05 13.73 -9.18
CA PHE A 367 -10.06 13.85 -8.11
C PHE A 367 -8.80 13.06 -8.44
N VAL A 368 -7.69 13.78 -8.56
CA VAL A 368 -6.33 13.25 -8.75
C VAL A 368 -5.40 13.96 -7.77
N TRP A 369 -4.22 13.39 -7.56
CA TRP A 369 -3.18 14.05 -6.76
C TRP A 369 -2.12 14.72 -7.64
N ASP A 370 -1.57 15.81 -7.14
CA ASP A 370 -0.34 16.45 -7.65
C ASP A 370 0.74 16.48 -6.57
N GLY A 371 1.99 16.69 -6.98
CA GLY A 371 3.14 16.82 -6.08
C GLY A 371 4.12 15.67 -6.14
N ASP A 372 4.77 15.38 -5.01
CA ASP A 372 5.77 14.32 -4.87
C ASP A 372 5.26 13.05 -4.18
N PHE A 373 4.09 13.10 -3.56
CA PHE A 373 3.41 11.96 -2.89
C PHE A 373 4.27 11.27 -1.83
N TYR A 374 5.15 12.03 -1.16
CA TYR A 374 6.21 11.49 -0.30
C TYR A 374 7.17 10.52 -1.01
N ALA A 375 7.24 10.51 -2.34
CA ALA A 375 8.33 9.93 -3.13
C ALA A 375 9.33 11.04 -3.51
N THR A 376 9.67 11.86 -2.53
CA THR A 376 10.44 13.12 -2.70
C THR A 376 11.78 12.88 -3.36
N THR A 377 12.47 11.80 -3.00
CA THR A 377 13.75 11.43 -3.60
C THR A 377 13.58 11.12 -5.08
N LEU A 378 12.58 10.34 -5.47
CA LEU A 378 12.29 10.03 -6.88
C LEU A 378 12.00 11.30 -7.69
N VAL A 379 11.12 12.18 -7.20
CA VAL A 379 10.74 13.43 -7.89
C VAL A 379 11.95 14.36 -8.07
N LYS A 380 12.85 14.44 -7.08
CA LYS A 380 14.12 15.17 -7.19
C LYS A 380 15.03 14.57 -8.26
N LEU A 381 15.19 13.25 -8.28
CA LEU A 381 16.02 12.55 -9.28
C LEU A 381 15.49 12.74 -10.70
N LEU A 382 14.18 12.80 -10.88
CA LEU A 382 13.53 13.08 -12.16
C LEU A 382 13.65 14.56 -12.59
N GLY A 383 14.14 15.44 -11.72
CA GLY A 383 14.25 16.88 -12.00
C GLY A 383 12.91 17.61 -12.06
N LEU A 384 11.88 17.10 -11.38
CA LEU A 384 10.50 17.57 -11.51
C LEU A 384 10.06 18.56 -10.42
N VAL A 385 10.91 18.86 -9.44
CA VAL A 385 10.61 19.84 -8.39
C VAL A 385 10.18 21.20 -8.97
N PRO A 386 10.84 21.76 -10.02
CA PRO A 386 10.42 23.03 -10.62
C PRO A 386 9.06 22.98 -11.34
N LYS A 387 8.55 21.77 -11.64
CA LYS A 387 7.23 21.56 -12.27
C LYS A 387 6.12 21.29 -11.24
N GLY A 388 6.42 21.44 -9.95
CA GLY A 388 5.48 21.07 -8.87
C GLY A 388 5.31 19.56 -8.68
N GLY A 389 6.27 18.74 -9.17
CA GLY A 389 6.18 17.28 -9.11
C GLY A 389 5.44 16.66 -10.28
N LEU A 390 4.54 15.75 -10.01
CA LEU A 390 3.79 14.93 -10.96
C LEU A 390 2.28 15.10 -10.76
N VAL A 391 1.48 14.88 -11.79
CA VAL A 391 0.06 14.54 -11.66
C VAL A 391 -0.05 13.02 -11.53
N ARG A 392 -0.76 12.52 -10.51
CA ARG A 392 -0.91 11.08 -10.28
C ARG A 392 -2.36 10.65 -10.33
N ILE A 393 -2.64 9.67 -11.17
CA ILE A 393 -3.92 8.97 -11.30
C ILE A 393 -3.73 7.56 -10.78
N GLY A 394 -4.63 7.10 -9.92
CA GLY A 394 -4.66 5.71 -9.46
C GLY A 394 -6.06 5.14 -9.55
N LEU A 395 -6.16 3.98 -10.17
CA LEU A 395 -7.41 3.25 -10.33
C LEU A 395 -7.66 2.34 -9.13
N ALA A 396 -8.92 2.05 -8.89
CA ALA A 396 -9.40 1.12 -7.90
C ALA A 396 -10.55 0.28 -8.50
N PRO A 397 -10.94 -0.87 -7.89
CA PRO A 397 -11.95 -1.75 -8.45
C PRO A 397 -13.34 -1.10 -8.59
N TYR A 398 -13.56 0.03 -7.96
CA TYR A 398 -14.81 0.79 -8.09
C TYR A 398 -14.80 1.81 -9.25
N ASN A 399 -13.69 2.03 -9.95
CA ASN A 399 -13.67 2.92 -11.11
C ASN A 399 -14.28 2.26 -12.35
N THR A 400 -14.72 3.07 -13.32
CA THR A 400 -15.35 2.61 -14.55
C THR A 400 -14.66 3.14 -15.81
N ALA A 401 -14.95 2.53 -16.95
CA ALA A 401 -14.45 2.98 -18.24
C ALA A 401 -14.93 4.40 -18.57
N GLU A 402 -16.19 4.71 -18.23
CA GLU A 402 -16.82 6.03 -18.44
C GLU A 402 -16.11 7.11 -17.64
N GLU A 403 -15.69 6.82 -16.40
CA GLU A 403 -14.90 7.75 -15.59
C GLU A 403 -13.54 8.07 -16.22
N ILE A 404 -12.90 7.06 -16.81
CA ILE A 404 -11.63 7.23 -17.53
C ILE A 404 -11.82 8.04 -18.82
N ASP A 405 -12.93 7.82 -19.54
CA ASP A 405 -13.26 8.62 -20.72
C ASP A 405 -13.51 10.08 -20.38
N ARG A 406 -14.23 10.32 -19.28
CA ARG A 406 -14.49 11.67 -18.77
C ARG A 406 -13.19 12.37 -18.37
N LEU A 407 -12.28 11.69 -17.69
CA LEU A 407 -10.92 12.19 -17.42
C LEU A 407 -10.21 12.54 -18.74
N GLY A 408 -10.25 11.63 -19.74
CA GLY A 408 -9.61 11.86 -21.03
C GLY A 408 -10.18 13.07 -21.78
N ALA A 409 -11.49 13.31 -21.70
CA ALA A 409 -12.13 14.49 -22.26
C ALA A 409 -11.66 15.79 -21.57
N ALA A 410 -11.63 15.80 -20.25
CA ALA A 410 -11.17 16.95 -19.45
C ALA A 410 -9.69 17.25 -19.71
N LEU A 411 -8.82 16.24 -19.80
CA LEU A 411 -7.41 16.45 -20.13
C LEU A 411 -7.23 17.02 -21.56
N ARG A 412 -8.00 16.56 -22.56
CA ARG A 412 -7.96 17.15 -23.91
C ARG A 412 -8.39 18.62 -23.91
N GLU A 413 -9.43 18.96 -23.16
CA GLU A 413 -9.89 20.35 -22.98
C GLU A 413 -8.77 21.22 -22.35
N PHE A 414 -8.12 20.73 -21.30
CA PHE A 414 -7.00 21.43 -20.66
C PHE A 414 -5.86 21.68 -21.64
N VAL A 415 -5.47 20.64 -22.40
CA VAL A 415 -4.38 20.74 -23.40
C VAL A 415 -4.74 21.77 -24.50
N ALA A 416 -5.97 21.75 -24.99
CA ALA A 416 -6.42 22.70 -26.03
C ALA A 416 -6.42 24.15 -25.53
N GLY A 417 -6.73 24.38 -24.25
CA GLY A 417 -6.75 25.72 -23.67
C GLY A 417 -5.39 26.29 -23.24
N ASN A 418 -4.37 25.42 -23.05
CA ASN A 418 -3.07 25.83 -22.48
C ASN A 418 -1.85 25.63 -23.40
N ILE A 419 -1.99 24.84 -24.48
CA ILE A 419 -0.88 24.47 -25.39
C ILE A 419 -1.21 24.86 -26.84
N GLY A 420 -2.31 25.60 -27.05
CA GLY A 420 -2.78 26.12 -28.34
C GLY A 420 -1.98 27.32 -28.85
#